data_4dcb61263028b7220618a70165e08881
#
_entry.id   4dcb61263028b7220618a70165e08881
#
_cell.length_a   1.000
_cell.length_b   1.000
_cell.length_c   1.000
_cell.angle_alpha   90.00
_cell.angle_beta   90.00
_cell.angle_gamma   90.00
#
_symmetry.space_group_name_H-M   'P 1'
#
loop_
_entity.id
_entity.type
_entity.pdbx_description
1 polymer ?
#
loop_
_entity_poly.entity_id
_entity_poly.type
_entity_poly.pdbx_seq_one_letter_code
_entity_poly.pdbx_strand_id
1 'polypeptide(L)'
;MAMIPYDDRDGFIWLDGKMLPWRDAKVHFLTHALHYGSGVFEGLRCYDGHIFKLKEHSLRLIEGCRMMDMKISYTADDISAACLEAVKVNKIGDGYIRPLAWRGAEQMGVSAQLSKTHLGVAAWEWPSYFGAEARENGIRLKTSRWKRPSPENAPVHAKACGLYMICTLSKHEAESAGYTDSLMLDYRGRVAELTGANFFMVQKGELHTPEADCFLNGITRRTIIDIAVKRGIKVHERAIMPEELKTAEECFATGTAAEVTPIGTIDNMNYKVGPVTRLIRDDYEKMVRMPSSQAA
;
A
#
# COMPACT_ATOMS: atom_id res chain seq x y z
N MET A 1 -12.86 -4.08 22.45
CA MET A 1 -14.11 -4.09 21.66
C MET A 1 -13.97 -5.15 20.57
N ALA A 2 -15.02 -5.91 20.27
CA ALA A 2 -15.01 -6.82 19.13
C ALA A 2 -14.86 -6.01 17.84
N MET A 3 -14.06 -6.52 16.88
CA MET A 3 -13.87 -5.87 15.59
C MET A 3 -15.20 -5.93 14.82
N ILE A 4 -15.74 -4.77 14.42
CA ILE A 4 -16.92 -4.72 13.55
C ILE A 4 -16.50 -5.26 12.18
N PRO A 5 -17.15 -6.30 11.64
CA PRO A 5 -16.86 -6.83 10.31
C PRO A 5 -16.94 -5.76 9.24
N TYR A 6 -16.09 -5.87 8.20
CA TYR A 6 -16.06 -4.86 7.13
C TYR A 6 -17.31 -4.85 6.25
N ASP A 7 -18.06 -5.92 6.19
CA ASP A 7 -19.32 -6.05 5.46
C ASP A 7 -20.55 -5.59 6.26
N ASP A 8 -20.39 -5.39 7.58
CA ASP A 8 -21.47 -4.98 8.48
C ASP A 8 -21.19 -3.62 9.13
N ARG A 9 -21.11 -2.58 8.30
CA ARG A 9 -20.90 -1.19 8.74
C ARG A 9 -22.02 -0.29 8.25
N ASP A 10 -22.21 0.83 8.93
CA ASP A 10 -23.07 1.90 8.47
C ASP A 10 -22.31 2.78 7.47
N GLY A 11 -23.07 3.50 6.63
CA GLY A 11 -22.53 4.39 5.63
C GLY A 11 -22.79 3.93 4.21
N PHE A 12 -21.93 4.36 3.28
CA PHE A 12 -22.13 4.17 1.85
C PHE A 12 -20.81 3.78 1.15
N ILE A 13 -20.95 3.01 0.07
CA ILE A 13 -19.88 2.69 -0.87
C ILE A 13 -20.27 3.24 -2.24
N TRP A 14 -19.37 3.95 -2.89
CA TRP A 14 -19.53 4.35 -4.28
C TRP A 14 -19.26 3.14 -5.18
N LEU A 15 -20.21 2.79 -6.05
CA LEU A 15 -20.13 1.62 -6.92
C LEU A 15 -20.70 1.98 -8.30
N ASP A 16 -19.87 1.92 -9.33
CA ASP A 16 -20.23 2.16 -10.74
C ASP A 16 -21.10 3.42 -10.95
N GLY A 17 -20.71 4.53 -10.35
CA GLY A 17 -21.39 5.83 -10.50
C GLY A 17 -22.51 6.07 -9.49
N LYS A 18 -22.70 5.21 -8.49
CA LYS A 18 -23.79 5.34 -7.51
C LYS A 18 -23.28 5.14 -6.09
N MET A 19 -23.79 5.95 -5.14
CA MET A 19 -23.64 5.67 -3.71
C MET A 19 -24.68 4.63 -3.29
N LEU A 20 -24.23 3.48 -2.84
CA LEU A 20 -25.06 2.40 -2.30
C LEU A 20 -24.91 2.33 -0.77
N PRO A 21 -25.98 1.95 -0.04
CA PRO A 21 -25.83 1.58 1.37
C PRO A 21 -24.70 0.55 1.52
N TRP A 22 -23.91 0.66 2.57
CA TRP A 22 -22.70 -0.16 2.75
C TRP A 22 -22.95 -1.66 2.59
N ARG A 23 -24.03 -2.17 3.20
CA ARG A 23 -24.40 -3.59 3.19
C ARG A 23 -24.94 -4.08 1.84
N ASP A 24 -25.29 -3.17 0.94
CA ASP A 24 -25.84 -3.48 -0.40
C ASP A 24 -24.76 -3.50 -1.48
N ALA A 25 -23.54 -3.03 -1.19
CA ALA A 25 -22.42 -3.04 -2.11
C ALA A 25 -21.86 -4.47 -2.29
N LYS A 26 -22.57 -5.29 -3.06
CA LYS A 26 -22.28 -6.72 -3.29
C LYS A 26 -21.92 -6.97 -4.74
N VAL A 27 -21.13 -8.02 -4.98
CA VAL A 27 -20.79 -8.50 -6.31
C VAL A 27 -21.32 -9.92 -6.52
N HIS A 28 -21.58 -10.28 -7.78
CA HIS A 28 -22.06 -11.62 -8.11
C HIS A 28 -20.98 -12.67 -7.80
N PHE A 29 -21.40 -13.87 -7.37
CA PHE A 29 -20.46 -14.98 -7.05
C PHE A 29 -19.54 -15.34 -8.20
N LEU A 30 -20.01 -15.29 -9.45
CA LEU A 30 -19.21 -15.56 -10.64
C LEU A 30 -18.41 -14.35 -11.15
N THR A 31 -18.19 -13.32 -10.33
CA THR A 31 -17.31 -12.22 -10.67
C THR A 31 -15.92 -12.74 -10.99
N HIS A 32 -15.41 -12.48 -12.19
CA HIS A 32 -14.14 -13.00 -12.71
C HIS A 32 -12.98 -12.74 -11.75
N ALA A 33 -12.94 -11.56 -11.14
CA ALA A 33 -11.89 -11.19 -10.20
C ALA A 33 -11.81 -12.11 -8.97
N LEU A 34 -12.93 -12.70 -8.51
CA LEU A 34 -12.95 -13.62 -7.36
C LEU A 34 -12.30 -14.97 -7.69
N HIS A 35 -12.31 -15.37 -8.97
CA HIS A 35 -11.78 -16.66 -9.43
C HIS A 35 -10.36 -16.55 -9.97
N TYR A 36 -10.02 -15.43 -10.62
CA TYR A 36 -8.76 -15.27 -11.36
C TYR A 36 -7.90 -14.08 -10.89
N GLY A 37 -8.26 -13.44 -9.78
CA GLY A 37 -7.47 -12.35 -9.20
C GLY A 37 -7.39 -11.07 -10.07
N SER A 38 -8.29 -10.91 -11.06
CA SER A 38 -8.28 -9.83 -12.04
C SER A 38 -8.89 -8.54 -11.51
N GLY A 39 -8.22 -7.97 -10.52
CA GLY A 39 -8.53 -6.67 -9.93
C GLY A 39 -7.28 -5.87 -9.64
N VAL A 40 -7.42 -4.56 -9.61
CA VAL A 40 -6.39 -3.58 -9.25
C VAL A 40 -6.96 -2.66 -8.19
N PHE A 41 -6.25 -2.43 -7.11
CA PHE A 41 -6.75 -1.58 -6.04
C PHE A 41 -5.76 -0.48 -5.66
N GLU A 42 -6.29 0.52 -5.00
CA GLU A 42 -5.51 1.56 -4.36
C GLU A 42 -5.78 1.63 -2.87
N GLY A 43 -4.88 2.29 -2.17
CA GLY A 43 -5.06 2.64 -0.78
C GLY A 43 -4.61 4.07 -0.58
N LEU A 44 -5.52 4.94 -0.14
CA LEU A 44 -5.24 6.33 0.16
C LEU A 44 -5.55 6.62 1.62
N ARG A 45 -4.92 7.65 2.14
CA ARG A 45 -5.25 8.20 3.48
C ARG A 45 -5.88 9.56 3.33
N CYS A 46 -6.89 9.78 4.15
CA CYS A 46 -7.48 11.07 4.43
C CYS A 46 -6.93 11.59 5.76
N TYR A 47 -6.50 12.83 5.81
CA TYR A 47 -6.00 13.54 6.98
C TYR A 47 -6.75 14.86 7.09
N ASP A 48 -7.44 15.09 8.19
CA ASP A 48 -8.23 16.30 8.42
C ASP A 48 -9.17 16.64 7.23
N GLY A 49 -9.78 15.61 6.61
CA GLY A 49 -10.67 15.75 5.46
C GLY A 49 -9.96 15.89 4.10
N HIS A 50 -8.62 15.90 4.05
CA HIS A 50 -7.83 15.98 2.81
C HIS A 50 -7.24 14.63 2.41
N ILE A 51 -7.41 14.23 1.15
CA ILE A 51 -6.83 13.00 0.63
C ILE A 51 -5.43 13.27 0.08
N PHE A 52 -4.42 12.69 0.71
CA PHE A 52 -3.03 12.90 0.32
C PHE A 52 -2.75 12.23 -1.03
N LYS A 53 -2.15 12.99 -1.95
CA LYS A 53 -1.73 12.55 -3.31
C LYS A 53 -2.83 11.83 -4.11
N LEU A 54 -4.07 12.34 -4.00
CA LEU A 54 -5.25 11.75 -4.64
C LEU A 54 -5.07 11.51 -6.14
N LYS A 55 -4.54 12.50 -6.87
CA LYS A 55 -4.35 12.42 -8.32
C LYS A 55 -3.35 11.33 -8.71
N GLU A 56 -2.23 11.23 -8.00
CA GLU A 56 -1.20 10.21 -8.26
C GLU A 56 -1.74 8.79 -8.03
N HIS A 57 -2.56 8.60 -6.99
CA HIS A 57 -3.22 7.32 -6.74
C HIS A 57 -4.24 6.98 -7.83
N SER A 58 -5.06 7.94 -8.27
CA SER A 58 -6.02 7.74 -9.34
C SER A 58 -5.36 7.38 -10.67
N LEU A 59 -4.26 8.06 -11.02
CA LEU A 59 -3.46 7.75 -12.21
C LEU A 59 -2.83 6.35 -12.11
N ARG A 60 -2.32 5.96 -10.93
CA ARG A 60 -1.72 4.64 -10.74
C ARG A 60 -2.75 3.51 -10.82
N LEU A 61 -4.00 3.74 -10.37
CA LEU A 61 -5.09 2.77 -10.56
C LEU A 61 -5.35 2.51 -12.05
N ILE A 62 -5.43 3.57 -12.87
CA ILE A 62 -5.63 3.47 -14.32
C ILE A 62 -4.46 2.73 -14.97
N GLU A 63 -3.23 3.09 -14.63
CA GLU A 63 -2.04 2.42 -15.16
C GLU A 63 -1.98 0.95 -14.76
N GLY A 64 -2.36 0.62 -13.52
CA GLY A 64 -2.49 -0.77 -13.08
C GLY A 64 -3.57 -1.54 -13.88
N CYS A 65 -4.69 -0.91 -14.18
CA CYS A 65 -5.71 -1.49 -15.06
C CYS A 65 -5.14 -1.75 -16.46
N ARG A 66 -4.39 -0.79 -17.02
CA ARG A 66 -3.75 -0.95 -18.34
C ARG A 66 -2.76 -2.12 -18.36
N MET A 67 -1.92 -2.26 -17.31
CA MET A 67 -0.99 -3.39 -17.17
C MET A 67 -1.70 -4.74 -17.05
N MET A 68 -2.94 -4.74 -16.54
CA MET A 68 -3.78 -5.94 -16.40
C MET A 68 -4.71 -6.16 -17.60
N ASP A 69 -4.50 -5.45 -18.71
CA ASP A 69 -5.39 -5.47 -19.88
C ASP A 69 -6.86 -5.22 -19.53
N MET A 70 -7.12 -4.32 -18.59
CA MET A 70 -8.45 -3.93 -18.14
C MET A 70 -8.80 -2.54 -18.71
N LYS A 71 -9.87 -2.48 -19.50
CA LYS A 71 -10.38 -1.21 -20.05
C LYS A 71 -11.31 -0.56 -19.02
N ILE A 72 -10.80 0.42 -18.29
CA ILE A 72 -11.59 1.20 -17.34
C ILE A 72 -12.22 2.42 -18.06
N SER A 73 -13.51 2.66 -17.83
CA SER A 73 -14.27 3.77 -18.47
C SER A 73 -14.13 5.10 -17.72
N TYR A 74 -13.52 5.10 -16.55
CA TYR A 74 -13.36 6.27 -15.69
C TYR A 74 -12.02 6.94 -15.91
N THR A 75 -12.00 8.27 -15.94
CA THR A 75 -10.78 9.08 -15.93
C THR A 75 -10.21 9.18 -14.52
N ALA A 76 -8.98 9.69 -14.41
CA ALA A 76 -8.39 9.95 -13.09
C ALA A 76 -9.17 10.99 -12.28
N ASP A 77 -9.83 11.93 -12.95
CA ASP A 77 -10.68 12.94 -12.30
C ASP A 77 -11.98 12.33 -11.80
N ASP A 78 -12.59 11.40 -12.55
CA ASP A 78 -13.77 10.65 -12.11
C ASP A 78 -13.46 9.80 -10.87
N ILE A 79 -12.32 9.10 -10.87
CA ILE A 79 -11.87 8.29 -9.72
C ILE A 79 -11.62 9.20 -8.51
N SER A 80 -10.98 10.35 -8.73
CA SER A 80 -10.73 11.33 -7.67
C SER A 80 -12.05 11.88 -7.11
N ALA A 81 -13.01 12.21 -7.96
CA ALA A 81 -14.33 12.68 -7.55
C ALA A 81 -15.08 11.61 -6.73
N ALA A 82 -15.04 10.34 -7.15
CA ALA A 82 -15.63 9.22 -6.40
C ALA A 82 -15.00 9.06 -5.00
N CYS A 83 -13.67 9.21 -4.88
CA CYS A 83 -12.98 9.18 -3.59
C CYS A 83 -13.41 10.32 -2.67
N LEU A 84 -13.49 11.56 -3.21
CA LEU A 84 -13.94 12.73 -2.45
C LEU A 84 -15.40 12.59 -2.02
N GLU A 85 -16.27 12.08 -2.89
CA GLU A 85 -17.66 11.81 -2.57
C GLU A 85 -17.80 10.78 -1.45
N ALA A 86 -17.06 9.66 -1.53
CA ALA A 86 -17.06 8.62 -0.51
C ALA A 86 -16.61 9.16 0.87
N VAL A 87 -15.57 10.00 0.91
CA VAL A 87 -15.10 10.66 2.14
C VAL A 87 -16.16 11.61 2.70
N LYS A 88 -16.74 12.44 1.84
CA LYS A 88 -17.76 13.43 2.23
C LYS A 88 -19.03 12.79 2.79
N VAL A 89 -19.59 11.80 2.09
CA VAL A 89 -20.86 11.15 2.47
C VAL A 89 -20.69 10.37 3.77
N ASN A 90 -19.55 9.72 3.98
CA ASN A 90 -19.24 8.98 5.21
C ASN A 90 -18.63 9.89 6.32
N LYS A 91 -18.49 11.20 6.08
CA LYS A 91 -17.97 12.19 7.06
C LYS A 91 -16.59 11.81 7.63
N ILE A 92 -15.70 11.30 6.78
CA ILE A 92 -14.36 10.85 7.21
C ILE A 92 -13.44 12.06 7.39
N GLY A 93 -12.94 12.27 8.60
CA GLY A 93 -11.87 13.22 8.90
C GLY A 93 -10.49 12.59 8.69
N ASP A 94 -10.17 11.59 9.51
CA ASP A 94 -8.98 10.75 9.39
C ASP A 94 -9.38 9.34 9.04
N GLY A 95 -8.93 8.82 7.88
CA GLY A 95 -9.40 7.53 7.43
C GLY A 95 -8.65 6.94 6.25
N TYR A 96 -9.18 5.84 5.78
CA TYR A 96 -8.62 5.09 4.66
C TYR A 96 -9.64 4.99 3.53
N ILE A 97 -9.16 5.16 2.30
CA ILE A 97 -9.97 5.06 1.11
C ILE A 97 -9.43 3.90 0.26
N ARG A 98 -10.32 3.03 -0.22
CA ARG A 98 -10.03 1.85 -1.01
C ARG A 98 -10.76 1.91 -2.35
N PRO A 99 -10.19 2.53 -3.38
CA PRO A 99 -10.63 2.29 -4.75
C PRO A 99 -10.23 0.88 -5.19
N LEU A 100 -11.12 0.22 -5.91
CA LEU A 100 -10.91 -1.10 -6.50
C LEU A 100 -11.55 -1.12 -7.88
N ALA A 101 -10.77 -1.47 -8.90
CA ALA A 101 -11.26 -1.80 -10.22
C ALA A 101 -11.14 -3.31 -10.44
N TRP A 102 -12.18 -3.95 -11.02
CA TRP A 102 -12.18 -5.40 -11.23
C TRP A 102 -12.99 -5.82 -12.45
N ARG A 103 -12.67 -6.97 -13.02
CA ARG A 103 -13.49 -7.61 -14.05
C ARG A 103 -14.73 -8.24 -13.44
N GLY A 104 -15.90 -7.93 -14.02
CA GLY A 104 -17.21 -8.36 -13.58
C GLY A 104 -17.54 -9.82 -13.90
N ALA A 105 -18.83 -10.13 -13.97
CA ALA A 105 -19.39 -11.47 -14.14
C ALA A 105 -19.97 -11.72 -15.55
N GLU A 106 -19.68 -10.86 -16.53
CA GLU A 106 -20.23 -10.94 -17.88
C GLU A 106 -19.66 -12.12 -18.68
N GLN A 107 -18.43 -12.54 -18.32
CA GLN A 107 -17.78 -13.70 -18.93
C GLN A 107 -17.07 -14.50 -17.84
N MET A 108 -17.14 -15.83 -17.94
CA MET A 108 -16.42 -16.77 -17.07
C MET A 108 -15.44 -17.60 -17.90
N GLY A 109 -14.27 -17.90 -17.29
CA GLY A 109 -13.15 -18.59 -17.91
C GLY A 109 -11.89 -17.73 -17.89
N VAL A 110 -10.75 -18.27 -18.32
CA VAL A 110 -9.46 -17.54 -18.33
C VAL A 110 -9.53 -16.32 -19.25
N SER A 111 -10.16 -16.45 -20.42
CA SER A 111 -10.44 -15.30 -21.28
C SER A 111 -11.51 -14.43 -20.64
N ALA A 112 -11.26 -13.13 -20.58
CA ALA A 112 -12.15 -12.15 -19.95
C ALA A 112 -12.35 -10.89 -20.81
N GLN A 113 -12.20 -11.01 -22.12
CA GLN A 113 -12.25 -9.86 -23.04
C GLN A 113 -13.66 -9.23 -23.14
N LEU A 114 -14.69 -10.00 -22.84
CA LEU A 114 -16.08 -9.53 -22.82
C LEU A 114 -16.53 -9.02 -21.43
N SER A 115 -15.70 -9.21 -20.40
CA SER A 115 -15.99 -8.70 -19.05
C SER A 115 -15.84 -7.20 -19.00
N LYS A 116 -16.79 -6.53 -18.34
CA LYS A 116 -16.68 -5.11 -18.00
C LYS A 116 -15.71 -4.89 -16.86
N THR A 117 -15.07 -3.73 -16.86
CA THR A 117 -14.31 -3.27 -15.70
C THR A 117 -15.22 -2.41 -14.84
N HIS A 118 -15.47 -2.88 -13.61
CA HIS A 118 -16.22 -2.18 -12.59
C HIS A 118 -15.29 -1.34 -11.73
N LEU A 119 -15.81 -0.32 -11.06
CA LEU A 119 -15.09 0.51 -10.10
C LEU A 119 -15.92 0.67 -8.82
N GLY A 120 -15.30 0.41 -7.67
CA GLY A 120 -15.87 0.69 -6.36
C GLY A 120 -14.91 1.52 -5.52
N VAL A 121 -15.45 2.37 -4.64
CA VAL A 121 -14.70 3.16 -3.68
C VAL A 121 -15.37 3.07 -2.31
N ALA A 122 -14.68 2.48 -1.35
CA ALA A 122 -15.07 2.47 0.06
C ALA A 122 -14.17 3.45 0.85
N ALA A 123 -14.75 4.15 1.83
CA ALA A 123 -14.00 5.00 2.75
C ALA A 123 -14.50 4.76 4.19
N TRP A 124 -13.57 4.63 5.13
CA TRP A 124 -13.89 4.41 6.53
C TRP A 124 -12.88 5.06 7.46
N GLU A 125 -13.31 5.40 8.67
CA GLU A 125 -12.41 5.86 9.71
C GLU A 125 -11.35 4.81 10.03
N TRP A 126 -10.10 5.24 10.03
CA TRP A 126 -8.99 4.35 10.38
C TRP A 126 -7.91 5.13 11.11
N PRO A 127 -7.73 4.88 12.40
CA PRO A 127 -6.60 5.43 13.15
C PRO A 127 -5.28 4.86 12.62
N SER A 128 -4.16 5.21 13.24
CA SER A 128 -2.85 4.69 12.86
C SER A 128 -2.86 3.15 12.72
N TYR A 129 -2.24 2.64 11.65
CA TYR A 129 -2.16 1.20 11.37
C TYR A 129 -1.35 0.45 12.45
N PHE A 130 -0.29 1.07 12.92
CA PHE A 130 0.51 0.56 14.02
C PHE A 130 0.34 1.44 15.25
N GLY A 131 0.20 0.82 16.43
CA GLY A 131 0.02 1.51 17.70
C GLY A 131 1.27 2.29 18.16
N ALA A 132 1.14 3.02 19.27
CA ALA A 132 2.20 3.83 19.85
C ALA A 132 3.48 3.04 20.15
N GLU A 133 3.37 1.78 20.58
CA GLU A 133 4.52 0.91 20.84
C GLU A 133 5.38 0.69 19.58
N ALA A 134 4.75 0.44 18.42
CA ALA A 134 5.47 0.28 17.17
C ALA A 134 6.19 1.58 16.72
N ARG A 135 5.64 2.73 17.11
CA ARG A 135 6.24 4.05 16.84
C ARG A 135 7.55 4.27 17.63
N GLU A 136 7.61 3.77 18.85
CA GLU A 136 8.75 3.94 19.76
C GLU A 136 9.80 2.83 19.63
N ASN A 137 9.35 1.58 19.54
CA ASN A 137 10.21 0.39 19.56
C ASN A 137 10.41 -0.23 18.17
N GLY A 138 9.63 0.18 17.18
CA GLY A 138 9.60 -0.42 15.85
C GLY A 138 8.84 -1.74 15.80
N ILE A 139 8.47 -2.14 14.60
CA ILE A 139 7.83 -3.44 14.33
C ILE A 139 8.87 -4.55 14.22
N ARG A 140 8.42 -5.79 14.42
CA ARG A 140 9.26 -6.99 14.31
C ARG A 140 8.95 -7.71 13.00
N LEU A 141 9.97 -7.97 12.19
CA LEU A 141 9.86 -8.65 10.91
C LEU A 141 10.50 -10.03 10.94
N LYS A 142 9.86 -10.99 10.28
CA LYS A 142 10.42 -12.28 9.93
C LYS A 142 10.72 -12.30 8.43
N THR A 143 11.88 -12.79 8.02
CA THR A 143 12.16 -13.02 6.59
C THR A 143 11.21 -14.09 6.05
N SER A 144 10.47 -13.74 4.98
CA SER A 144 9.50 -14.63 4.35
C SER A 144 10.19 -15.71 3.51
N ARG A 145 9.61 -16.90 3.49
CA ARG A 145 9.96 -17.94 2.50
C ARG A 145 9.42 -17.63 1.10
N TRP A 146 8.33 -16.86 1.02
CA TRP A 146 7.72 -16.43 -0.24
C TRP A 146 8.48 -15.24 -0.80
N LYS A 147 8.74 -15.27 -2.10
CA LYS A 147 9.52 -14.22 -2.78
C LYS A 147 8.63 -13.37 -3.70
N ARG A 148 9.01 -12.11 -3.90
CA ARG A 148 8.40 -11.27 -4.94
C ARG A 148 8.77 -11.86 -6.31
N PRO A 149 7.79 -12.02 -7.23
CA PRO A 149 8.02 -12.63 -8.53
C PRO A 149 8.86 -11.72 -9.45
N SER A 150 9.43 -12.33 -10.48
CA SER A 150 10.06 -11.59 -11.60
C SER A 150 9.00 -10.79 -12.39
N PRO A 151 9.35 -9.64 -12.95
CA PRO A 151 8.49 -8.93 -13.90
C PRO A 151 8.16 -9.73 -15.16
N GLU A 152 8.93 -10.77 -15.47
CA GLU A 152 8.61 -11.73 -16.54
C GLU A 152 7.52 -12.73 -16.15
N ASN A 153 7.27 -12.92 -14.85
CA ASN A 153 6.31 -13.91 -14.34
C ASN A 153 4.98 -13.30 -13.95
N ALA A 154 4.95 -11.98 -13.68
CA ALA A 154 3.75 -11.31 -13.18
C ALA A 154 3.83 -9.78 -13.42
N PRO A 155 2.69 -9.07 -13.50
CA PRO A 155 2.63 -7.61 -13.64
C PRO A 155 2.98 -6.92 -12.32
N VAL A 156 4.23 -7.03 -11.87
CA VAL A 156 4.71 -6.64 -10.53
C VAL A 156 4.56 -5.15 -10.22
N HIS A 157 4.47 -4.31 -11.25
CA HIS A 157 4.28 -2.86 -11.11
C HIS A 157 2.81 -2.45 -11.00
N ALA A 158 1.88 -3.37 -11.25
CA ALA A 158 0.45 -3.17 -10.95
C ALA A 158 0.16 -3.52 -9.48
N LYS A 159 -0.70 -2.71 -8.84
CA LYS A 159 -1.23 -3.05 -7.51
C LYS A 159 -2.36 -4.09 -7.65
N ALA A 160 -2.03 -5.24 -8.26
CA ALA A 160 -2.96 -6.28 -8.65
C ALA A 160 -3.34 -7.20 -7.48
N CYS A 161 -4.63 -7.48 -7.32
CA CYS A 161 -5.17 -8.31 -6.23
C CYS A 161 -4.50 -9.70 -6.17
N GLY A 162 -4.25 -10.33 -7.32
CA GLY A 162 -3.65 -11.66 -7.40
C GLY A 162 -2.22 -11.74 -6.84
N LEU A 163 -1.49 -10.63 -6.78
CA LEU A 163 -0.14 -10.57 -6.22
C LEU A 163 -0.12 -10.53 -4.68
N TYR A 164 -1.27 -10.26 -4.05
CA TYR A 164 -1.36 -10.17 -2.58
C TYR A 164 -1.56 -11.52 -1.90
N MET A 165 -1.80 -12.58 -2.63
CA MET A 165 -1.86 -13.94 -2.09
C MET A 165 -0.58 -14.30 -1.34
N ILE A 166 0.59 -14.12 -1.97
CA ILE A 166 1.89 -14.40 -1.32
C ILE A 166 2.17 -13.46 -0.14
N CYS A 167 1.68 -12.21 -0.21
CA CYS A 167 1.78 -11.27 0.91
C CYS A 167 0.96 -11.75 2.11
N THR A 168 -0.27 -12.23 1.89
CA THR A 168 -1.13 -12.79 2.94
C THR A 168 -0.49 -14.02 3.58
N LEU A 169 0.04 -14.96 2.77
CA LEU A 169 0.72 -16.15 3.27
C LEU A 169 1.97 -15.79 4.11
N SER A 170 2.76 -14.81 3.63
CA SER A 170 3.93 -14.30 4.37
C SER A 170 3.54 -13.66 5.70
N LYS A 171 2.48 -12.85 5.69
CA LYS A 171 1.95 -12.18 6.88
C LYS A 171 1.48 -13.18 7.93
N HIS A 172 0.68 -14.16 7.53
CA HIS A 172 0.18 -15.21 8.43
C HIS A 172 1.33 -16.04 9.05
N GLU A 173 2.36 -16.37 8.25
CA GLU A 173 3.54 -17.07 8.77
C GLU A 173 4.29 -16.24 9.81
N ALA A 174 4.47 -14.95 9.58
CA ALA A 174 5.11 -14.05 10.53
C ALA A 174 4.29 -13.90 11.82
N GLU A 175 3.00 -13.64 11.71
CA GLU A 175 2.10 -13.50 12.87
C GLU A 175 2.04 -14.78 13.71
N SER A 176 1.97 -15.94 13.08
CA SER A 176 2.00 -17.24 13.77
C SER A 176 3.32 -17.49 14.51
N ALA A 177 4.40 -16.86 14.08
CA ALA A 177 5.72 -16.90 14.74
C ALA A 177 5.95 -15.74 15.73
N GLY A 178 4.93 -14.91 16.01
CA GLY A 178 4.99 -13.79 16.96
C GLY A 178 5.66 -12.54 16.43
N TYR A 179 5.77 -12.39 15.10
CA TYR A 179 6.26 -11.18 14.45
C TYR A 179 5.09 -10.31 13.97
N THR A 180 5.39 -9.05 13.67
CA THR A 180 4.37 -8.08 13.22
C THR A 180 4.10 -8.21 11.73
N ASP A 181 5.13 -8.44 10.90
CA ASP A 181 5.05 -8.54 9.45
C ASP A 181 6.24 -9.35 8.90
N SER A 182 6.31 -9.51 7.57
CA SER A 182 7.43 -10.17 6.91
C SER A 182 8.26 -9.20 6.07
N LEU A 183 9.57 -9.40 6.07
CA LEU A 183 10.47 -8.91 5.03
C LEU A 183 10.48 -9.93 3.90
N MET A 184 10.10 -9.51 2.69
CA MET A 184 10.11 -10.35 1.50
C MET A 184 11.39 -10.10 0.69
N LEU A 185 11.98 -11.18 0.20
CA LEU A 185 13.05 -11.11 -0.79
C LEU A 185 12.44 -11.17 -2.20
N ASP A 186 13.19 -10.72 -3.19
CA ASP A 186 12.84 -10.92 -4.59
C ASP A 186 13.22 -12.33 -5.08
N TYR A 187 12.83 -12.67 -6.29
CA TYR A 187 13.12 -13.95 -6.92
C TYR A 187 14.64 -14.26 -7.03
N ARG A 188 15.50 -13.23 -7.00
CA ARG A 188 16.97 -13.33 -7.01
C ARG A 188 17.57 -13.50 -5.60
N GLY A 189 16.78 -13.35 -4.54
CA GLY A 189 17.22 -13.38 -3.15
C GLY A 189 17.65 -12.04 -2.56
N ARG A 190 17.40 -10.91 -3.24
CA ARG A 190 17.67 -9.56 -2.76
C ARG A 190 16.53 -9.08 -1.87
N VAL A 191 16.82 -8.18 -0.95
CA VAL A 191 15.77 -7.50 -0.17
C VAL A 191 14.84 -6.74 -1.13
N ALA A 192 13.53 -6.92 -0.95
CA ALA A 192 12.51 -6.26 -1.78
C ALA A 192 11.68 -5.28 -0.96
N GLU A 193 10.69 -5.77 -0.28
CA GLU A 193 9.74 -4.96 0.48
C GLU A 193 9.10 -5.79 1.62
N LEU A 194 8.20 -5.20 2.40
CA LEU A 194 7.35 -5.92 3.33
C LEU A 194 6.11 -6.48 2.59
N THR A 195 5.17 -7.09 3.31
CA THR A 195 3.95 -7.63 2.68
C THR A 195 3.04 -6.57 2.07
N GLY A 196 3.10 -5.33 2.54
CA GLY A 196 2.29 -4.22 2.05
C GLY A 196 2.94 -2.84 2.15
N ALA A 197 4.27 -2.78 2.34
CA ALA A 197 5.04 -1.54 2.52
C ALA A 197 6.44 -1.69 1.94
N ASN A 198 7.01 -0.57 1.45
CA ASN A 198 8.39 -0.56 0.96
C ASN A 198 9.39 -0.47 2.11
N PHE A 199 10.61 -0.93 1.88
CA PHE A 199 11.69 -1.02 2.85
C PHE A 199 12.74 0.08 2.65
N PHE A 200 13.23 0.61 3.76
CA PHE A 200 14.39 1.51 3.83
C PHE A 200 15.33 1.10 4.95
N MET A 201 16.62 1.34 4.75
CA MET A 201 17.62 1.27 5.80
C MET A 201 18.54 2.49 5.78
N VAL A 202 19.11 2.82 6.93
CA VAL A 202 20.14 3.85 7.09
C VAL A 202 21.49 3.16 7.30
N GLN A 203 22.49 3.58 6.57
CA GLN A 203 23.86 3.13 6.70
C GLN A 203 24.82 4.31 6.52
N LYS A 204 25.68 4.57 7.49
CA LYS A 204 26.60 5.72 7.52
C LYS A 204 25.87 7.07 7.35
N GLY A 205 24.68 7.19 7.91
CA GLY A 205 23.84 8.37 7.81
C GLY A 205 23.21 8.58 6.42
N GLU A 206 23.43 7.71 5.43
CA GLU A 206 22.84 7.74 4.12
C GLU A 206 21.62 6.78 4.06
N LEU A 207 20.62 7.14 3.25
CA LEU A 207 19.39 6.36 3.10
C LEU A 207 19.50 5.40 1.91
N HIS A 208 19.19 4.14 2.14
CA HIS A 208 19.18 3.10 1.12
C HIS A 208 17.81 2.45 1.02
N THR A 209 17.34 2.19 -0.20
CA THR A 209 16.10 1.47 -0.47
C THR A 209 16.28 0.55 -1.66
N PRO A 210 15.64 -0.64 -1.68
CA PRO A 210 15.70 -1.51 -2.83
C PRO A 210 15.19 -0.83 -4.10
N GLU A 211 15.84 -1.09 -5.22
CA GLU A 211 15.36 -0.71 -6.54
C GLU A 211 14.03 -1.39 -6.84
N ALA A 212 13.01 -0.60 -7.21
CA ALA A 212 11.64 -1.09 -7.40
C ALA A 212 11.45 -1.73 -8.79
N ASP A 213 12.22 -2.77 -9.09
CA ASP A 213 12.21 -3.48 -10.37
C ASP A 213 11.32 -4.72 -10.39
N CYS A 214 10.93 -5.26 -9.22
CA CYS A 214 10.07 -6.44 -9.09
C CYS A 214 8.95 -6.29 -8.05
N PHE A 215 8.68 -5.08 -7.63
CA PHE A 215 7.60 -4.72 -6.71
C PHE A 215 7.11 -3.30 -6.97
N LEU A 216 6.07 -2.88 -6.24
CA LEU A 216 5.43 -1.59 -6.47
C LEU A 216 6.32 -0.44 -6.01
N ASN A 217 6.63 0.51 -6.90
CA ASN A 217 7.24 1.78 -6.53
C ASN A 217 6.22 2.67 -5.81
N GLY A 218 6.20 2.57 -4.48
CA GLY A 218 5.21 3.22 -3.62
C GLY A 218 5.18 4.74 -3.75
N ILE A 219 3.99 5.33 -3.71
CA ILE A 219 3.82 6.80 -3.69
C ILE A 219 4.46 7.36 -2.41
N THR A 220 4.22 6.70 -1.26
CA THR A 220 4.90 7.07 -0.01
C THR A 220 6.41 6.92 -0.13
N ARG A 221 6.91 5.82 -0.72
CA ARG A 221 8.35 5.61 -0.95
C ARG A 221 8.97 6.80 -1.69
N ARG A 222 8.39 7.23 -2.82
CA ARG A 222 8.88 8.39 -3.57
C ARG A 222 8.83 9.68 -2.74
N THR A 223 7.76 9.88 -1.98
CA THR A 223 7.63 11.03 -1.07
C THR A 223 8.74 11.05 -0.02
N ILE A 224 9.10 9.90 0.55
CA ILE A 224 10.20 9.78 1.52
C ILE A 224 11.56 10.10 0.87
N ILE A 225 11.78 9.64 -0.36
CA ILE A 225 13.00 9.99 -1.12
C ILE A 225 13.09 11.51 -1.31
N ASP A 226 11.99 12.17 -1.72
CA ASP A 226 11.94 13.62 -1.88
C ASP A 226 12.20 14.36 -0.56
N ILE A 227 11.64 13.90 0.55
CA ILE A 227 11.88 14.47 1.89
C ILE A 227 13.37 14.34 2.26
N ALA A 228 13.96 13.17 2.08
CA ALA A 228 15.36 12.91 2.39
C ALA A 228 16.29 13.81 1.57
N VAL A 229 16.06 13.92 0.27
CA VAL A 229 16.82 14.80 -0.63
C VAL A 229 16.69 16.28 -0.21
N LYS A 230 15.49 16.75 0.12
CA LYS A 230 15.26 18.13 0.62
C LYS A 230 16.01 18.39 1.95
N ARG A 231 16.24 17.35 2.74
CA ARG A 231 17.02 17.42 4.00
C ARG A 231 18.53 17.25 3.80
N GLY A 232 18.99 17.08 2.56
CA GLY A 232 20.43 16.87 2.25
C GLY A 232 20.92 15.45 2.61
N ILE A 233 19.99 14.52 2.85
CA ILE A 233 20.32 13.11 3.09
C ILE A 233 20.50 12.44 1.73
N LYS A 234 21.67 11.85 1.51
CA LYS A 234 21.92 11.12 0.27
C LYS A 234 21.10 9.83 0.22
N VAL A 235 20.46 9.59 -0.93
CA VAL A 235 19.59 8.43 -1.14
C VAL A 235 20.16 7.53 -2.22
N HIS A 236 20.18 6.23 -1.94
CA HIS A 236 20.61 5.18 -2.86
C HIS A 236 19.47 4.22 -3.15
N GLU A 237 18.97 4.26 -4.38
CA GLU A 237 18.08 3.23 -4.90
C GLU A 237 18.96 2.15 -5.55
N ARG A 238 19.07 0.98 -4.93
CA ARG A 238 20.00 -0.08 -5.35
C ARG A 238 19.58 -1.46 -4.90
N ALA A 239 20.20 -2.49 -5.47
CA ALA A 239 20.12 -3.83 -4.90
C ALA A 239 20.69 -3.85 -3.48
N ILE A 240 19.98 -4.51 -2.56
CA ILE A 240 20.38 -4.73 -1.17
C ILE A 240 20.38 -6.23 -0.91
N MET A 241 21.51 -6.76 -0.44
CA MET A 241 21.61 -8.18 -0.07
C MET A 241 21.22 -8.36 1.40
N PRO A 242 20.60 -9.50 1.77
CA PRO A 242 20.21 -9.76 3.17
C PRO A 242 21.34 -9.62 4.18
N GLU A 243 22.57 -9.94 3.78
CA GLU A 243 23.75 -9.84 4.63
C GLU A 243 24.09 -8.39 5.03
N GLU A 244 23.74 -7.43 4.19
CA GLU A 244 23.95 -6.00 4.45
C GLU A 244 23.08 -5.47 5.60
N LEU A 245 21.96 -6.12 5.88
CA LEU A 245 21.09 -5.76 7.00
C LEU A 245 21.80 -5.78 8.34
N LYS A 246 22.87 -6.59 8.50
CA LYS A 246 23.69 -6.64 9.70
C LYS A 246 24.44 -5.34 10.01
N THR A 247 24.63 -4.50 9.00
CA THR A 247 25.37 -3.23 9.10
C THR A 247 24.45 -2.01 9.05
N ALA A 248 23.14 -2.20 8.93
CA ALA A 248 22.18 -1.12 8.99
C ALA A 248 22.09 -0.53 10.40
N GLU A 249 22.09 0.80 10.49
CA GLU A 249 21.95 1.55 11.74
C GLU A 249 20.48 1.68 12.14
N GLU A 250 19.62 1.94 11.16
CA GLU A 250 18.19 2.08 11.30
C GLU A 250 17.50 1.36 10.14
N CYS A 251 16.29 0.84 10.38
CA CYS A 251 15.41 0.32 9.35
C CYS A 251 13.99 0.84 9.55
N PHE A 252 13.28 1.10 8.47
CA PHE A 252 11.87 1.48 8.54
C PHE A 252 11.10 1.06 7.28
N ALA A 253 9.79 0.93 7.44
CA ALA A 253 8.84 0.64 6.38
C ALA A 253 8.06 1.89 5.98
N THR A 254 7.65 1.96 4.71
CA THR A 254 6.81 3.06 4.22
C THR A 254 5.67 2.57 3.34
N GLY A 255 4.52 3.16 3.53
CA GLY A 255 3.32 2.87 2.74
C GLY A 255 2.16 3.74 3.19
N THR A 256 1.09 3.77 2.41
CA THR A 256 -0.08 4.61 2.74
C THR A 256 -0.65 4.28 4.13
N ALA A 257 -0.80 3.00 4.48
CA ALA A 257 -1.29 2.60 5.79
C ALA A 257 -0.18 2.62 6.85
N ALA A 258 1.04 2.21 6.49
CA ALA A 258 2.18 2.15 7.38
C ALA A 258 2.80 3.53 7.66
N GLU A 259 2.53 4.53 6.81
CA GLU A 259 3.17 5.84 6.87
C GLU A 259 4.70 5.70 6.88
N VAL A 260 5.37 6.12 7.95
CA VAL A 260 6.78 5.83 8.25
C VAL A 260 6.83 5.05 9.55
N THR A 261 7.01 3.75 9.44
CA THR A 261 7.01 2.85 10.60
C THR A 261 8.41 2.29 10.85
N PRO A 262 9.02 2.57 12.00
CA PRO A 262 10.32 2.00 12.36
C PRO A 262 10.26 0.46 12.40
N ILE A 263 11.38 -0.18 12.07
CA ILE A 263 11.60 -1.61 12.23
C ILE A 263 12.61 -1.81 13.37
N GLY A 264 12.18 -2.46 14.44
CA GLY A 264 13.02 -2.74 15.60
C GLY A 264 13.78 -4.06 15.48
N THR A 265 13.25 -5.02 14.71
CA THR A 265 13.88 -6.34 14.57
C THR A 265 13.59 -6.95 13.20
N ILE A 266 14.60 -7.56 12.58
CA ILE A 266 14.45 -8.45 11.43
C ILE A 266 15.12 -9.78 11.81
N ASP A 267 14.34 -10.86 11.92
CA ASP A 267 14.80 -12.15 12.45
C ASP A 267 15.55 -11.98 13.80
N ASN A 268 16.87 -12.20 13.81
CA ASN A 268 17.73 -12.07 15.00
C ASN A 268 18.49 -10.73 15.05
N MET A 269 18.27 -9.83 14.09
CA MET A 269 18.95 -8.54 14.02
C MET A 269 18.08 -7.47 14.66
N ASN A 270 18.67 -6.68 15.57
CA ASN A 270 18.00 -5.60 16.29
C ASN A 270 18.45 -4.24 15.76
N TYR A 271 17.52 -3.32 15.61
CA TYR A 271 17.75 -1.96 15.14
C TYR A 271 17.19 -0.94 16.13
N LYS A 272 17.82 0.22 16.17
CA LYS A 272 17.32 1.36 16.97
C LYS A 272 16.42 2.23 16.11
N VAL A 273 15.42 2.82 16.73
CA VAL A 273 14.66 3.93 16.11
C VAL A 273 15.53 5.17 16.20
N GLY A 274 16.30 5.43 15.15
CA GLY A 274 17.33 6.44 15.15
C GLY A 274 16.85 7.82 14.66
N PRO A 275 17.77 8.79 14.60
CA PRO A 275 17.46 10.18 14.30
C PRO A 275 16.97 10.38 12.85
N VAL A 276 17.46 9.62 11.87
CA VAL A 276 17.06 9.75 10.46
C VAL A 276 15.62 9.31 10.29
N THR A 277 15.24 8.15 10.83
CA THR A 277 13.87 7.65 10.81
C THR A 277 12.90 8.63 11.47
N ARG A 278 13.27 9.19 12.64
CA ARG A 278 12.43 10.17 13.35
C ARG A 278 12.24 11.45 12.54
N LEU A 279 13.33 12.01 11.99
CA LEU A 279 13.28 13.20 11.16
C LEU A 279 12.35 13.03 9.95
N ILE A 280 12.54 11.94 9.21
CA ILE A 280 11.73 11.62 8.03
C ILE A 280 10.26 11.43 8.39
N ARG A 281 9.98 10.71 9.48
CA ARG A 281 8.62 10.50 9.99
C ARG A 281 7.94 11.81 10.33
N ASP A 282 8.61 12.67 11.10
CA ASP A 282 8.04 13.93 11.57
C ASP A 282 7.78 14.89 10.41
N ASP A 283 8.64 14.90 9.39
CA ASP A 283 8.43 15.69 8.17
C ASP A 283 7.28 15.13 7.31
N TYR A 284 7.18 13.81 7.19
CA TYR A 284 6.07 13.18 6.49
C TYR A 284 4.73 13.48 7.17
N GLU A 285 4.64 13.35 8.50
CA GLU A 285 3.44 13.64 9.27
C GLU A 285 2.98 15.09 9.13
N LYS A 286 3.93 16.04 9.10
CA LYS A 286 3.62 17.44 8.82
C LYS A 286 3.09 17.62 7.39
N MET A 287 3.76 17.00 6.41
CA MET A 287 3.42 17.15 4.99
C MET A 287 2.00 16.64 4.69
N VAL A 288 1.63 15.46 5.20
CA VAL A 288 0.32 14.86 4.89
C VAL A 288 -0.87 15.62 5.46
N ARG A 289 -0.65 16.47 6.47
CA ARG A 289 -1.69 17.32 7.09
C ARG A 289 -1.72 18.74 6.52
N MET A 290 -0.80 19.08 5.61
CA MET A 290 -0.85 20.38 4.92
C MET A 290 -1.94 20.34 3.84
N PRO A 291 -2.75 21.39 3.71
CA PRO A 291 -3.67 21.53 2.59
C PRO A 291 -2.92 21.45 1.25
N SER A 292 -3.51 20.78 0.27
CA SER A 292 -2.89 20.51 -1.04
C SER A 292 -2.39 21.75 -1.80
N SER A 293 -2.90 22.95 -1.47
CA SER A 293 -2.42 24.23 -2.00
C SER A 293 -1.05 24.67 -1.45
N GLN A 294 -0.52 24.01 -0.40
CA GLN A 294 0.76 24.34 0.24
C GLN A 294 1.78 23.19 0.18
N ALA A 295 1.40 22.05 -0.37
CA ALA A 295 2.22 20.83 -0.43
C ALA A 295 2.98 20.65 -1.75
N ALA A 296 3.08 21.70 -2.59
CA ALA A 296 3.78 21.69 -3.89
C ALA A 296 5.26 22.11 -3.75
#